data_83f0fae6e68f2ecf1267bf8efe766598
#
_entry.id   83f0fae6e68f2ecf1267bf8efe766598
#
_cell.length_a   1.000
_cell.length_b   1.000
_cell.length_c   1.000
_cell.angle_alpha   90.00
_cell.angle_beta   90.00
_cell.angle_gamma   90.00
#
_symmetry.space_group_name_H-M   'P 1'
#
loop_
_entity.id
_entity.type
_entity.pdbx_description
1 polymer ?
#
loop_
_entity_poly.entity_id
_entity_poly.type
_entity_poly.pdbx_seq_one_letter_code
_entity_poly.pdbx_strand_id
1 'polypeptide(L)'
;MDNKNSDVEDFHREHDWLFSLVTDPEGKRFSVPKTGAQRQRDMHEAMARTADFLAFADNPEAQFPAVHVTGTSGKGSVSMMVGAMLQGMGLRTGLHTSPYLQMPTEKLMVNGCAVSLAGFAKLVRQFRDVHASWGAADGVYNRLRYTEAWTAITFMWLAQQNLDFAVVEAGMGGRLDPTNLMPSELAIITNVAFDHVKSLGPELTDIARHKAGIIKQNKPAITAVTQPELFAILEQEAAEKEAKLYALNRDFSYEVHDAHTITVDAPFGRYERVKVGPVGRYQLGNAAIAIAALDVLVGHQKLAGPINTAALANFSCPGRMEQVSRKPLILLDGAHNPHKMRALVESLKDAFPEKKITAITGSIVNKEVADILQVLVPAVDRIIATAPNVPGKPAVDPAIIQETVAQLSTIPVSTAPDVRTAVDEAMGLAGPDELILVTGSLYLVGEARELWYPVKE
;
A
#
# COMPACT_ATOMS: atom_id res chain seq x y z
N MET A 1 8.25 -29.56 -18.58
CA MET A 1 9.26 -28.93 -17.67
C MET A 1 10.00 -27.79 -18.35
N ASP A 2 10.34 -27.88 -19.65
CA ASP A 2 11.12 -26.85 -20.37
C ASP A 2 10.44 -25.45 -20.46
N ASN A 3 9.11 -25.39 -20.51
CA ASN A 3 8.40 -24.10 -20.65
C ASN A 3 8.41 -23.26 -19.37
N LYS A 4 8.38 -23.87 -18.18
CA LYS A 4 8.38 -23.13 -16.91
C LYS A 4 9.72 -22.46 -16.59
N ASN A 5 10.84 -23.14 -16.86
CA ASN A 5 12.17 -22.55 -16.67
C ASN A 5 12.38 -21.35 -17.60
N SER A 6 11.87 -21.41 -18.84
CA SER A 6 11.92 -20.29 -19.79
C SER A 6 11.13 -19.06 -19.30
N ASP A 7 9.95 -19.27 -18.70
CA ASP A 7 9.12 -18.16 -18.18
C ASP A 7 9.79 -17.45 -17.00
N VAL A 8 10.47 -18.20 -16.12
CA VAL A 8 11.21 -17.66 -14.97
C VAL A 8 12.44 -16.87 -15.44
N GLU A 9 13.22 -17.41 -16.37
CA GLU A 9 14.39 -16.73 -16.96
C GLU A 9 13.96 -15.43 -17.67
N ASP A 10 12.87 -15.48 -18.43
CA ASP A 10 12.30 -14.32 -19.11
C ASP A 10 11.84 -13.25 -18.11
N PHE A 11 11.18 -13.67 -17.04
CA PHE A 11 10.77 -12.77 -15.96
C PHE A 11 11.98 -12.06 -15.34
N HIS A 12 13.02 -12.79 -14.93
CA HIS A 12 14.21 -12.20 -14.30
C HIS A 12 14.89 -11.22 -15.25
N ARG A 13 15.10 -11.61 -16.51
CA ARG A 13 15.72 -10.72 -17.50
C ARG A 13 14.96 -9.40 -17.68
N GLU A 14 13.64 -9.45 -17.81
CA GLU A 14 12.83 -8.25 -18.00
C GLU A 14 12.68 -7.43 -16.70
N HIS A 15 12.62 -8.09 -15.56
CA HIS A 15 12.63 -7.42 -14.26
C HIS A 15 13.97 -6.70 -14.01
N ASP A 16 15.10 -7.34 -14.33
CA ASP A 16 16.43 -6.73 -14.19
C ASP A 16 16.57 -5.52 -15.12
N TRP A 17 16.07 -5.63 -16.35
CA TRP A 17 16.02 -4.48 -17.24
C TRP A 17 15.18 -3.33 -16.64
N LEU A 18 13.99 -3.61 -16.12
CA LEU A 18 13.16 -2.61 -15.45
C LEU A 18 13.88 -2.01 -14.24
N PHE A 19 14.56 -2.84 -13.45
CA PHE A 19 15.34 -2.41 -12.31
C PHE A 19 16.52 -1.52 -12.71
N SER A 20 17.10 -1.69 -13.90
CA SER A 20 18.15 -0.81 -14.44
C SER A 20 17.71 0.65 -14.65
N LEU A 21 16.39 0.93 -14.63
CA LEU A 21 15.85 2.29 -14.65
C LEU A 21 15.93 2.98 -13.27
N VAL A 22 16.35 2.27 -12.22
CA VAL A 22 16.65 2.87 -10.90
C VAL A 22 17.87 3.77 -11.06
N THR A 23 17.70 5.06 -10.79
CA THR A 23 18.77 6.06 -10.93
C THR A 23 19.78 6.06 -9.80
N ASP A 24 19.51 5.30 -8.73
CA ASP A 24 20.37 5.22 -7.53
C ASP A 24 20.31 3.80 -6.94
N PRO A 25 20.86 2.81 -7.65
CA PRO A 25 20.79 1.40 -7.22
C PRO A 25 21.58 1.11 -5.93
N GLU A 26 22.58 1.94 -5.62
CA GLU A 26 23.39 1.82 -4.40
C GLU A 26 22.81 2.60 -3.21
N GLY A 27 21.71 3.32 -3.41
CA GLY A 27 21.07 4.09 -2.33
C GLY A 27 21.85 5.34 -1.88
N LYS A 28 22.76 5.86 -2.70
CA LYS A 28 23.59 7.06 -2.39
C LYS A 28 22.75 8.31 -2.09
N ARG A 29 21.50 8.37 -2.59
CA ARG A 29 20.52 9.43 -2.26
C ARG A 29 20.24 9.54 -0.76
N PHE A 30 20.52 8.49 0.01
CA PHE A 30 20.36 8.50 1.45
C PHE A 30 21.51 9.25 2.15
N SER A 31 22.67 9.36 1.52
CA SER A 31 23.85 10.07 2.02
C SER A 31 23.97 11.50 1.50
N VAL A 32 23.29 11.86 0.39
CA VAL A 32 23.30 13.23 -0.16
C VAL A 32 21.88 13.82 -0.06
N PRO A 33 21.61 14.65 0.96
CA PRO A 33 20.26 15.17 1.19
C PRO A 33 19.90 16.21 0.10
N LYS A 34 18.77 15.99 -0.58
CA LYS A 34 18.13 17.01 -1.41
C LYS A 34 17.29 17.96 -0.55
N THR A 35 17.23 19.24 -0.93
CA THR A 35 16.30 20.20 -0.31
C THR A 35 14.83 19.86 -0.67
N GLY A 36 13.88 20.39 0.10
CA GLY A 36 12.45 20.26 -0.23
C GLY A 36 12.12 20.78 -1.62
N ALA A 37 12.65 21.93 -2.00
CA ALA A 37 12.45 22.54 -3.33
C ALA A 37 13.01 21.65 -4.48
N GLN A 38 14.15 20.99 -4.26
CA GLN A 38 14.70 20.06 -5.25
C GLN A 38 13.80 18.83 -5.41
N ARG A 39 13.28 18.26 -4.31
CA ARG A 39 12.35 17.13 -4.35
C ARG A 39 11.04 17.50 -5.08
N GLN A 40 10.49 18.67 -4.81
CA GLN A 40 9.30 19.18 -5.48
C GLN A 40 9.51 19.31 -6.99
N ARG A 41 10.66 19.89 -7.43
CA ARG A 41 11.00 19.95 -8.86
C ARG A 41 11.11 18.57 -9.48
N ASP A 42 11.81 17.63 -8.82
CA ASP A 42 11.93 16.24 -9.30
C ASP A 42 10.55 15.56 -9.49
N MET A 43 9.60 15.84 -8.59
CA MET A 43 8.23 15.30 -8.67
C MET A 43 7.43 15.93 -9.84
N HIS A 44 7.55 17.25 -10.04
CA HIS A 44 6.92 17.91 -11.19
C HIS A 44 7.48 17.41 -12.52
N GLU A 45 8.80 17.24 -12.61
CA GLU A 45 9.44 16.67 -13.80
C GLU A 45 9.00 15.21 -14.03
N ALA A 46 8.85 14.41 -12.98
CA ALA A 46 8.36 13.05 -13.09
C ALA A 46 6.93 12.99 -13.64
N MET A 47 6.04 13.88 -13.16
CA MET A 47 4.69 14.02 -13.70
C MET A 47 4.71 14.40 -15.18
N ALA A 48 5.46 15.45 -15.56
CA ALA A 48 5.53 15.94 -16.93
C ALA A 48 6.10 14.87 -17.88
N ARG A 49 7.17 14.20 -17.48
CA ARG A 49 7.81 13.13 -18.26
C ARG A 49 6.91 11.91 -18.42
N THR A 50 6.18 11.52 -17.36
CA THR A 50 5.22 10.41 -17.43
C THR A 50 4.04 10.77 -18.33
N ALA A 51 3.51 12.00 -18.23
CA ALA A 51 2.42 12.46 -19.08
C ALA A 51 2.81 12.48 -20.56
N ASP A 52 4.02 12.94 -20.90
CA ASP A 52 4.56 12.95 -22.26
C ASP A 52 4.67 11.52 -22.82
N PHE A 53 5.19 10.58 -22.03
CA PHE A 53 5.24 9.17 -22.42
C PHE A 53 3.84 8.56 -22.62
N LEU A 54 2.90 8.81 -21.70
CA LEU A 54 1.54 8.25 -21.80
C LEU A 54 0.81 8.79 -23.04
N ALA A 55 1.00 10.07 -23.37
CA ALA A 55 0.47 10.64 -24.61
C ALA A 55 1.06 9.95 -25.85
N PHE A 56 2.34 9.63 -25.85
CA PHE A 56 2.98 8.85 -26.93
C PHE A 56 2.45 7.41 -27.01
N ALA A 57 2.06 6.84 -25.87
CA ALA A 57 1.52 5.48 -25.74
C ALA A 57 -0.03 5.41 -25.89
N ASP A 58 -0.67 6.37 -26.54
CA ASP A 58 -2.12 6.46 -26.80
C ASP A 58 -2.97 6.58 -25.51
N ASN A 59 -2.47 7.29 -24.47
CA ASN A 59 -3.15 7.60 -23.22
C ASN A 59 -3.83 6.38 -22.55
N PRO A 60 -3.08 5.33 -22.22
CA PRO A 60 -3.64 4.11 -21.65
C PRO A 60 -4.34 4.35 -20.31
N GLU A 61 -3.95 5.40 -19.54
CA GLU A 61 -4.55 5.78 -18.27
C GLU A 61 -6.02 6.24 -18.37
N ALA A 62 -6.46 6.62 -19.57
CA ALA A 62 -7.82 7.09 -19.84
C ALA A 62 -8.73 6.00 -20.42
N GLN A 63 -8.25 4.76 -20.62
CA GLN A 63 -8.96 3.70 -21.32
C GLN A 63 -9.81 2.80 -20.42
N PHE A 64 -9.91 3.10 -19.12
CA PHE A 64 -10.71 2.33 -18.17
C PHE A 64 -11.24 3.24 -17.06
N PRO A 65 -12.47 2.98 -16.53
CA PRO A 65 -12.95 3.69 -15.35
C PRO A 65 -12.17 3.24 -14.11
N ALA A 66 -11.88 4.19 -13.20
CA ALA A 66 -11.04 3.88 -12.05
C ALA A 66 -11.43 4.61 -10.76
N VAL A 67 -11.08 3.97 -9.64
CA VAL A 67 -11.01 4.55 -8.29
C VAL A 67 -9.56 4.83 -7.95
N HIS A 68 -9.27 6.05 -7.51
CA HIS A 68 -7.92 6.45 -7.07
C HIS A 68 -7.85 6.56 -5.55
N VAL A 69 -6.90 5.85 -4.92
CA VAL A 69 -6.82 5.75 -3.47
C VAL A 69 -5.50 6.33 -2.96
N THR A 70 -5.59 7.33 -2.06
CA THR A 70 -4.43 7.85 -1.33
C THR A 70 -4.69 7.90 0.17
N GLY A 71 -3.64 8.19 0.94
CA GLY A 71 -3.64 8.31 2.40
C GLY A 71 -2.26 8.05 2.98
N THR A 72 -2.07 8.26 4.25
CA THR A 72 -0.84 7.88 4.95
C THR A 72 -0.84 6.40 5.27
N SER A 73 -1.97 5.88 5.76
CA SER A 73 -2.19 4.48 6.12
C SER A 73 -3.48 3.96 5.48
N GLY A 74 -3.65 2.65 5.36
CA GLY A 74 -4.90 2.04 4.89
C GLY A 74 -5.10 2.01 3.37
N LYS A 75 -4.30 2.72 2.56
CA LYS A 75 -4.44 2.76 1.10
C LYS A 75 -4.61 1.38 0.48
N GLY A 76 -3.61 0.51 0.64
CA GLY A 76 -3.62 -0.83 0.06
C GLY A 76 -4.80 -1.68 0.57
N SER A 77 -5.11 -1.63 1.88
CA SER A 77 -6.27 -2.34 2.44
C SER A 77 -7.58 -1.86 1.82
N VAL A 78 -7.81 -0.55 1.74
CA VAL A 78 -9.01 0.03 1.11
C VAL A 78 -9.07 -0.32 -0.37
N SER A 79 -7.96 -0.19 -1.10
CA SER A 79 -7.90 -0.57 -2.53
C SER A 79 -8.27 -2.03 -2.76
N MET A 80 -7.72 -2.93 -1.94
CA MET A 80 -8.01 -4.38 -2.04
C MET A 80 -9.45 -4.69 -1.63
N MET A 81 -10.01 -4.04 -0.60
CA MET A 81 -11.41 -4.21 -0.17
C MET A 81 -12.39 -3.71 -1.22
N VAL A 82 -12.15 -2.54 -1.80
CA VAL A 82 -12.94 -2.01 -2.94
C VAL A 82 -12.88 -2.98 -4.11
N GLY A 83 -11.68 -3.45 -4.49
CA GLY A 83 -11.50 -4.43 -5.56
C GLY A 83 -12.25 -5.74 -5.31
N ALA A 84 -12.18 -6.28 -4.09
CA ALA A 84 -12.88 -7.52 -3.71
C ALA A 84 -14.42 -7.36 -3.80
N MET A 85 -14.96 -6.23 -3.36
CA MET A 85 -16.40 -5.97 -3.45
C MET A 85 -16.86 -5.75 -4.91
N LEU A 86 -16.10 -5.03 -5.74
CA LEU A 86 -16.38 -4.88 -7.18
C LEU A 86 -16.39 -6.25 -7.87
N GLN A 87 -15.39 -7.08 -7.59
CA GLN A 87 -15.35 -8.47 -8.09
C GLN A 87 -16.54 -9.29 -7.57
N GLY A 88 -16.91 -9.14 -6.30
CA GLY A 88 -18.07 -9.78 -5.70
C GLY A 88 -19.40 -9.35 -6.32
N MET A 89 -19.46 -8.20 -6.99
CA MET A 89 -20.58 -7.73 -7.81
C MET A 89 -20.57 -8.32 -9.25
N GLY A 90 -19.60 -9.18 -9.57
CA GLY A 90 -19.45 -9.79 -10.89
C GLY A 90 -18.68 -8.95 -11.90
N LEU A 91 -18.04 -7.86 -11.48
CA LEU A 91 -17.29 -6.97 -12.35
C LEU A 91 -15.87 -7.49 -12.59
N ARG A 92 -15.36 -7.31 -13.79
CA ARG A 92 -13.96 -7.55 -14.12
C ARG A 92 -13.12 -6.39 -13.58
N THR A 93 -12.42 -6.64 -12.49
CA THR A 93 -11.78 -5.61 -11.70
C THR A 93 -10.26 -5.68 -11.79
N GLY A 94 -9.64 -4.58 -12.20
CA GLY A 94 -8.19 -4.37 -12.12
C GLY A 94 -7.79 -3.79 -10.77
N LEU A 95 -6.61 -4.15 -10.27
CA LEU A 95 -6.07 -3.61 -9.02
C LEU A 95 -4.58 -3.33 -9.17
N HIS A 96 -4.18 -2.12 -8.78
CA HIS A 96 -2.77 -1.76 -8.55
C HIS A 96 -2.56 -1.37 -7.10
N THR A 97 -1.59 -2.01 -6.44
CA THR A 97 -1.14 -1.67 -5.07
C THR A 97 0.37 -1.50 -5.02
N SER A 98 0.86 -0.72 -4.05
CA SER A 98 2.30 -0.50 -3.87
C SER A 98 2.68 -0.23 -2.40
N PRO A 99 3.87 -0.71 -1.96
CA PRO A 99 4.75 -1.64 -2.68
C PRO A 99 4.15 -3.05 -2.75
N TYR A 100 4.74 -3.94 -3.54
CA TYR A 100 4.44 -5.37 -3.48
C TYR A 100 5.00 -5.98 -2.19
N LEU A 101 4.49 -7.15 -1.79
CA LEU A 101 4.91 -7.83 -0.57
C LEU A 101 6.03 -8.84 -0.84
N GLN A 102 5.83 -9.77 -1.76
CA GLN A 102 6.79 -10.82 -2.13
C GLN A 102 7.28 -10.68 -3.58
N MET A 103 6.36 -10.45 -4.53
CA MET A 103 6.67 -10.43 -5.95
C MET A 103 6.20 -9.18 -6.67
N PRO A 104 6.99 -8.65 -7.62
CA PRO A 104 6.61 -7.49 -8.43
C PRO A 104 5.26 -7.64 -9.15
N THR A 105 4.89 -8.86 -9.51
CA THR A 105 3.62 -9.21 -10.18
C THR A 105 2.39 -8.87 -9.35
N GLU A 106 2.50 -8.84 -8.01
CA GLU A 106 1.42 -8.46 -7.09
C GLU A 106 0.92 -7.02 -7.29
N LYS A 107 1.71 -6.17 -7.94
CA LYS A 107 1.29 -4.80 -8.27
C LYS A 107 0.22 -4.76 -9.37
N LEU A 108 0.02 -5.84 -10.10
CA LEU A 108 -0.83 -5.94 -11.28
C LEU A 108 -1.78 -7.13 -11.14
N MET A 109 -3.00 -6.88 -10.67
CA MET A 109 -3.99 -7.92 -10.43
C MET A 109 -5.27 -7.70 -11.24
N VAL A 110 -5.84 -8.78 -11.76
CA VAL A 110 -7.21 -8.83 -12.30
C VAL A 110 -8.01 -9.88 -11.55
N ASN A 111 -9.15 -9.51 -11.02
CA ASN A 111 -10.03 -10.40 -10.25
C ASN A 111 -9.26 -11.16 -9.14
N GLY A 112 -8.40 -10.44 -8.39
CA GLY A 112 -7.61 -10.99 -7.29
C GLY A 112 -6.43 -11.88 -7.70
N CYS A 113 -6.21 -12.10 -9.01
CA CYS A 113 -5.09 -12.87 -9.51
C CYS A 113 -3.99 -11.94 -10.04
N ALA A 114 -2.78 -12.10 -9.55
CA ALA A 114 -1.61 -11.39 -10.06
C ALA A 114 -1.29 -11.82 -11.51
N VAL A 115 -0.71 -10.91 -12.29
CA VAL A 115 -0.20 -11.24 -13.62
C VAL A 115 0.83 -12.38 -13.51
N SER A 116 0.80 -13.34 -14.43
CA SER A 116 1.77 -14.44 -14.45
C SER A 116 3.18 -13.95 -14.80
N LEU A 117 4.22 -14.74 -14.47
CA LEU A 117 5.61 -14.40 -14.81
C LEU A 117 5.80 -14.15 -16.31
N ALA A 118 5.27 -15.05 -17.15
CA ALA A 118 5.28 -14.89 -18.61
C ALA A 118 4.51 -13.64 -19.07
N GLY A 119 3.33 -13.37 -18.45
CA GLY A 119 2.53 -12.19 -18.71
C GLY A 119 3.27 -10.90 -18.35
N PHE A 120 3.93 -10.88 -17.21
CA PHE A 120 4.76 -9.76 -16.77
C PHE A 120 5.94 -9.52 -17.72
N ALA A 121 6.69 -10.58 -18.07
CA ALA A 121 7.80 -10.47 -18.99
C ALA A 121 7.36 -9.94 -20.37
N LYS A 122 6.24 -10.45 -20.90
CA LYS A 122 5.65 -9.94 -22.14
C LYS A 122 5.29 -8.44 -22.04
N LEU A 123 4.65 -8.04 -20.95
CA LEU A 123 4.25 -6.65 -20.71
C LEU A 123 5.47 -5.71 -20.63
N VAL A 124 6.52 -6.11 -19.91
CA VAL A 124 7.74 -5.30 -19.80
C VAL A 124 8.45 -5.19 -21.14
N ARG A 125 8.48 -6.25 -21.96
CA ARG A 125 8.99 -6.16 -23.34
C ARG A 125 8.20 -5.16 -24.19
N GLN A 126 6.87 -5.24 -24.17
CA GLN A 126 6.02 -4.28 -24.87
C GLN A 126 6.28 -2.83 -24.42
N PHE A 127 6.35 -2.63 -23.10
CA PHE A 127 6.71 -1.32 -22.57
C PHE A 127 8.08 -0.85 -23.04
N ARG A 128 9.10 -1.73 -23.02
CA ARG A 128 10.46 -1.42 -23.45
C ARG A 128 10.53 -1.00 -24.91
N ASP A 129 9.78 -1.66 -25.79
CA ASP A 129 9.72 -1.33 -27.21
C ASP A 129 9.09 0.06 -27.45
N VAL A 130 7.96 0.35 -26.76
CA VAL A 130 7.32 1.68 -26.79
C VAL A 130 8.25 2.74 -26.19
N HIS A 131 8.89 2.44 -25.05
CA HIS A 131 9.82 3.34 -24.37
C HIS A 131 11.04 3.67 -25.23
N ALA A 132 11.59 2.69 -25.96
CA ALA A 132 12.70 2.90 -26.89
C ALA A 132 12.27 3.77 -28.07
N SER A 133 11.08 3.54 -28.63
CA SER A 133 10.52 4.34 -29.73
C SER A 133 10.27 5.78 -29.31
N TRP A 134 9.71 5.99 -28.11
CA TRP A 134 9.52 7.31 -27.52
C TRP A 134 10.85 8.01 -27.24
N GLY A 135 11.84 7.31 -26.69
CA GLY A 135 13.16 7.85 -26.41
C GLY A 135 13.97 8.22 -27.66
N ALA A 136 13.65 7.63 -28.81
CA ALA A 136 14.23 7.94 -30.12
C ALA A 136 13.49 9.07 -30.86
N ALA A 137 12.28 9.45 -30.40
CA ALA A 137 11.53 10.56 -30.95
C ALA A 137 12.20 11.89 -30.59
N ASP A 138 11.99 12.90 -31.44
CA ASP A 138 12.57 14.24 -31.24
C ASP A 138 11.79 15.05 -30.19
N GLY A 139 11.77 14.54 -28.95
CA GLY A 139 11.02 15.08 -27.80
C GLY A 139 11.93 15.66 -26.71
N VAL A 140 11.30 16.34 -25.74
CA VAL A 140 12.00 16.94 -24.58
C VAL A 140 12.54 15.85 -23.63
N TYR A 141 11.85 14.73 -23.55
CA TYR A 141 12.19 13.60 -22.67
C TYR A 141 12.53 12.36 -23.50
N ASN A 142 13.43 11.53 -22.98
CA ASN A 142 13.88 10.33 -23.69
C ASN A 142 13.99 9.09 -22.78
N ARG A 143 13.72 9.21 -21.50
CA ARG A 143 13.83 8.09 -20.55
C ARG A 143 12.96 8.31 -19.32
N LEU A 144 12.11 7.33 -19.01
CA LEU A 144 11.42 7.23 -17.72
C LEU A 144 12.37 6.70 -16.62
N ARG A 145 12.13 7.12 -15.38
CA ARG A 145 12.75 6.52 -14.19
C ARG A 145 11.89 5.35 -13.70
N TYR A 146 12.44 4.52 -12.85
CA TYR A 146 11.82 3.28 -12.35
C TYR A 146 10.36 3.43 -11.87
N THR A 147 10.07 4.43 -11.02
CA THR A 147 8.71 4.65 -10.51
C THR A 147 7.74 5.13 -11.58
N GLU A 148 8.20 5.94 -12.51
CA GLU A 148 7.43 6.42 -13.66
C GLU A 148 7.14 5.29 -14.64
N ALA A 149 8.16 4.45 -14.91
CA ALA A 149 8.03 3.25 -15.74
C ALA A 149 7.00 2.28 -15.15
N TRP A 150 7.00 2.08 -13.83
CA TRP A 150 5.99 1.25 -13.17
C TRP A 150 4.58 1.79 -13.34
N THR A 151 4.38 3.09 -13.25
CA THR A 151 3.06 3.71 -13.49
C THR A 151 2.62 3.52 -14.93
N ALA A 152 3.51 3.74 -15.90
CA ALA A 152 3.23 3.55 -17.31
C ALA A 152 2.89 2.07 -17.62
N ILE A 153 3.69 1.13 -17.11
CA ILE A 153 3.43 -0.32 -17.22
C ILE A 153 2.06 -0.68 -16.62
N THR A 154 1.73 -0.11 -15.45
CA THR A 154 0.44 -0.35 -14.80
C THR A 154 -0.72 0.10 -15.70
N PHE A 155 -0.67 1.30 -16.26
CA PHE A 155 -1.73 1.81 -17.11
C PHE A 155 -1.82 1.05 -18.45
N MET A 156 -0.70 0.76 -19.10
CA MET A 156 -0.67 -0.06 -20.31
C MET A 156 -1.26 -1.45 -20.08
N TRP A 157 -0.99 -2.06 -18.92
CA TRP A 157 -1.54 -3.37 -18.59
C TRP A 157 -3.02 -3.32 -18.28
N LEU A 158 -3.48 -2.36 -17.46
CA LEU A 158 -4.90 -2.19 -17.12
C LEU A 158 -5.75 -1.93 -18.38
N ALA A 159 -5.27 -1.08 -19.29
CA ALA A 159 -5.94 -0.80 -20.57
C ALA A 159 -6.15 -2.04 -21.44
N GLN A 160 -5.25 -3.04 -21.36
CA GLN A 160 -5.35 -4.28 -22.13
C GLN A 160 -6.32 -5.31 -21.51
N GLN A 161 -6.87 -5.07 -20.30
CA GLN A 161 -7.60 -6.09 -19.56
C GLN A 161 -9.13 -6.08 -19.78
N ASN A 162 -9.70 -5.16 -20.58
CA ASN A 162 -11.16 -5.00 -20.75
C ASN A 162 -11.88 -4.93 -19.39
N LEU A 163 -11.46 -4.00 -18.54
CA LEU A 163 -11.97 -3.86 -17.18
C LEU A 163 -13.31 -3.12 -17.14
N ASP A 164 -14.19 -3.56 -16.24
CA ASP A 164 -15.36 -2.78 -15.85
C ASP A 164 -14.92 -1.63 -14.90
N PHE A 165 -13.95 -1.91 -14.02
CA PHE A 165 -13.35 -0.92 -13.11
C PHE A 165 -11.92 -1.27 -12.74
N ALA A 166 -11.09 -0.26 -12.51
CA ALA A 166 -9.79 -0.40 -11.88
C ALA A 166 -9.76 0.29 -10.51
N VAL A 167 -8.96 -0.23 -9.57
CA VAL A 167 -8.63 0.43 -8.32
C VAL A 167 -7.13 0.65 -8.28
N VAL A 168 -6.71 1.91 -8.17
CA VAL A 168 -5.29 2.30 -8.24
C VAL A 168 -4.86 2.99 -6.96
N GLU A 169 -3.90 2.40 -6.26
CA GLU A 169 -3.27 2.99 -5.10
C GLU A 169 -2.17 3.97 -5.52
N ALA A 170 -2.18 5.19 -4.99
CA ALA A 170 -1.09 6.16 -5.15
C ALA A 170 0.16 5.71 -4.37
N GLY A 171 1.32 5.82 -4.97
CA GLY A 171 2.58 5.45 -4.34
C GLY A 171 2.95 6.38 -3.19
N MET A 172 2.97 7.70 -3.42
CA MET A 172 3.34 8.70 -2.44
C MET A 172 2.58 10.02 -2.63
N GLY A 173 2.00 10.54 -1.56
CA GLY A 173 1.31 11.83 -1.60
C GLY A 173 -0.01 11.76 -2.35
N GLY A 174 -0.02 12.13 -3.61
CA GLY A 174 -1.19 12.14 -4.49
C GLY A 174 -1.03 13.13 -5.64
N ARG A 175 -1.05 14.44 -5.39
CA ARG A 175 -1.01 15.51 -6.40
C ARG A 175 0.10 15.34 -7.44
N LEU A 176 1.31 15.02 -6.99
CA LEU A 176 2.51 14.83 -7.82
C LEU A 176 2.93 13.37 -7.91
N ASP A 177 2.02 12.44 -7.66
CA ASP A 177 2.22 11.02 -7.94
C ASP A 177 1.84 10.73 -9.38
N PRO A 178 2.67 10.05 -10.19
CA PRO A 178 2.34 9.74 -11.58
C PRO A 178 1.01 9.01 -11.78
N THR A 179 0.51 8.27 -10.78
CA THR A 179 -0.83 7.66 -10.84
C THR A 179 -1.96 8.69 -10.93
N ASN A 180 -1.69 9.95 -10.54
CA ASN A 180 -2.65 11.03 -10.61
C ASN A 180 -2.93 11.56 -12.03
N LEU A 181 -2.22 11.07 -13.03
CA LEU A 181 -2.51 11.35 -14.45
C LEU A 181 -3.83 10.70 -14.91
N MET A 182 -4.25 9.64 -14.21
CA MET A 182 -5.49 8.92 -14.49
C MET A 182 -6.74 9.77 -14.17
N PRO A 183 -7.76 9.83 -15.07
CA PRO A 183 -9.02 10.52 -14.85
C PRO A 183 -9.99 9.67 -14.03
N SER A 184 -9.75 9.51 -12.71
CA SER A 184 -10.55 8.65 -11.84
C SER A 184 -11.98 9.12 -11.66
N GLU A 185 -12.92 8.17 -11.54
CA GLU A 185 -14.34 8.40 -11.27
C GLU A 185 -14.63 8.71 -9.79
N LEU A 186 -13.75 8.28 -8.88
CA LEU A 186 -13.82 8.53 -7.45
C LEU A 186 -12.42 8.66 -6.86
N ALA A 187 -12.22 9.64 -6.00
CA ALA A 187 -11.03 9.79 -5.16
C ALA A 187 -11.31 9.32 -3.72
N ILE A 188 -10.43 8.48 -3.16
CA ILE A 188 -10.50 8.04 -1.76
C ILE A 188 -9.26 8.54 -1.01
N ILE A 189 -9.47 9.33 0.05
CA ILE A 189 -8.41 9.85 0.92
C ILE A 189 -8.62 9.23 2.30
N THR A 190 -7.86 8.18 2.63
CA THR A 190 -8.09 7.38 3.84
C THR A 190 -7.79 8.16 5.12
N ASN A 191 -6.63 8.78 5.21
CA ASN A 191 -6.22 9.62 6.34
C ASN A 191 -5.02 10.49 6.00
N VAL A 192 -4.69 11.43 6.90
CA VAL A 192 -3.49 12.26 6.85
C VAL A 192 -2.74 12.15 8.17
N ALA A 193 -1.48 11.76 8.11
CA ALA A 193 -0.53 11.74 9.23
C ALA A 193 0.88 11.97 8.68
N PHE A 194 1.86 12.16 9.54
CA PHE A 194 3.26 12.32 9.13
C PHE A 194 3.78 11.04 8.44
N ASP A 195 4.18 11.19 7.21
CA ASP A 195 4.92 10.21 6.41
C ASP A 195 5.57 10.94 5.23
N HIS A 196 6.73 10.48 4.78
CA HIS A 196 7.45 11.08 3.65
C HIS A 196 7.68 12.61 3.78
N VAL A 197 7.86 13.12 4.99
CA VAL A 197 7.98 14.57 5.29
C VAL A 197 9.08 15.25 4.46
N LYS A 198 10.17 14.54 4.14
CA LYS A 198 11.25 15.05 3.28
C LYS A 198 10.79 15.37 1.86
N SER A 199 9.72 14.75 1.37
CA SER A 199 9.21 14.90 0.00
C SER A 199 7.91 15.69 -0.05
N LEU A 200 7.01 15.47 0.91
CA LEU A 200 5.68 16.07 0.93
C LEU A 200 5.61 17.40 1.68
N GLY A 201 6.63 17.70 2.51
CA GLY A 201 6.67 18.89 3.36
C GLY A 201 6.65 18.55 4.84
N PRO A 202 7.14 19.47 5.70
CA PRO A 202 7.28 19.23 7.14
C PRO A 202 5.95 19.28 7.90
N GLU A 203 4.91 19.91 7.32
CA GLU A 203 3.63 20.14 7.99
C GLU A 203 2.55 19.14 7.54
N LEU A 204 1.63 18.78 8.43
CA LEU A 204 0.47 17.96 8.07
C LEU A 204 -0.39 18.61 6.98
N THR A 205 -0.46 19.93 6.95
CA THR A 205 -1.16 20.70 5.93
C THR A 205 -0.54 20.53 4.53
N ASP A 206 0.79 20.41 4.43
CA ASP A 206 1.46 20.12 3.17
C ASP A 206 1.09 18.73 2.67
N ILE A 207 1.12 17.75 3.56
CA ILE A 207 0.73 16.36 3.28
C ILE A 207 -0.74 16.29 2.85
N ALA A 208 -1.63 17.04 3.52
CA ALA A 208 -3.04 17.13 3.15
C ALA A 208 -3.24 17.71 1.75
N ARG A 209 -2.53 18.80 1.38
CA ARG A 209 -2.57 19.39 0.02
C ARG A 209 -2.13 18.41 -1.05
N HIS A 210 -1.09 17.61 -0.77
CA HIS A 210 -0.66 16.56 -1.69
C HIS A 210 -1.74 15.49 -1.88
N LYS A 211 -2.39 15.05 -0.81
CA LYS A 211 -3.43 14.02 -0.89
C LYS A 211 -4.72 14.54 -1.53
N ALA A 212 -5.15 15.74 -1.18
CA ALA A 212 -6.31 16.39 -1.79
C ALA A 212 -6.20 16.49 -3.32
N GLY A 213 -4.98 16.62 -3.84
CA GLY A 213 -4.72 16.76 -5.28
C GLY A 213 -5.13 15.58 -6.17
N ILE A 214 -5.63 14.46 -5.61
CA ILE A 214 -6.23 13.39 -6.42
C ILE A 214 -7.71 13.64 -6.73
N ILE A 215 -8.34 14.62 -6.11
CA ILE A 215 -9.74 15.01 -6.39
C ILE A 215 -9.81 15.56 -7.81
N LYS A 216 -10.74 15.03 -8.60
CA LYS A 216 -10.91 15.38 -10.02
C LYS A 216 -12.10 16.32 -10.24
N GLN A 217 -12.03 17.11 -11.31
CA GLN A 217 -13.09 18.04 -11.69
C GLN A 217 -14.43 17.30 -11.86
N ASN A 218 -15.49 17.78 -11.17
CA ASN A 218 -16.85 17.22 -11.24
C ASN A 218 -16.95 15.71 -10.86
N LYS A 219 -15.98 15.16 -10.12
CA LYS A 219 -16.01 13.77 -9.65
C LYS A 219 -16.11 13.73 -8.13
N PRO A 220 -16.86 12.77 -7.55
CA PRO A 220 -16.96 12.64 -6.11
C PRO A 220 -15.62 12.27 -5.46
N ALA A 221 -15.48 12.67 -4.20
CA ALA A 221 -14.39 12.24 -3.35
C ALA A 221 -14.93 11.81 -1.98
N ILE A 222 -14.22 10.88 -1.33
CA ILE A 222 -14.55 10.43 0.03
C ILE A 222 -13.32 10.47 0.92
N THR A 223 -13.50 10.84 2.19
CA THR A 223 -12.40 10.92 3.15
C THR A 223 -12.79 10.48 4.55
N ALA A 224 -11.82 9.89 5.28
CA ALA A 224 -11.92 9.69 6.72
C ALA A 224 -10.99 10.64 7.51
N VAL A 225 -10.56 11.73 6.91
CA VAL A 225 -9.86 12.82 7.62
C VAL A 225 -10.86 13.59 8.47
N THR A 226 -10.64 13.62 9.78
CA THR A 226 -11.54 14.26 10.76
C THR A 226 -10.93 15.47 11.46
N GLN A 227 -9.61 15.70 11.32
CA GLN A 227 -8.93 16.86 11.88
C GLN A 227 -9.41 18.14 11.16
N PRO A 228 -10.02 19.12 11.87
CA PRO A 228 -10.67 20.25 11.21
C PRO A 228 -9.78 21.04 10.27
N GLU A 229 -8.53 21.30 10.66
CA GLU A 229 -7.57 22.06 9.85
C GLU A 229 -7.21 21.34 8.55
N LEU A 230 -7.01 20.00 8.61
CA LEU A 230 -6.67 19.19 7.45
C LEU A 230 -7.91 18.99 6.56
N PHE A 231 -9.07 18.81 7.19
CA PHE A 231 -10.35 18.65 6.50
C PHE A 231 -10.70 19.90 5.67
N ALA A 232 -10.47 21.11 6.20
CA ALA A 232 -10.68 22.35 5.47
C ALA A 232 -9.88 22.43 4.16
N ILE A 233 -8.67 21.86 4.12
CA ILE A 233 -7.85 21.79 2.91
C ILE A 233 -8.50 20.87 1.84
N LEU A 234 -9.06 19.75 2.28
CA LEU A 234 -9.76 18.84 1.37
C LEU A 234 -11.06 19.45 0.86
N GLU A 235 -11.79 20.18 1.72
CA GLU A 235 -13.01 20.90 1.31
C GLU A 235 -12.70 22.00 0.31
N GLN A 236 -11.63 22.76 0.53
CA GLN A 236 -11.20 23.79 -0.42
C GLN A 236 -10.87 23.19 -1.78
N GLU A 237 -10.04 22.12 -1.84
CA GLU A 237 -9.70 21.45 -3.09
C GLU A 237 -10.95 20.88 -3.79
N ALA A 238 -11.88 20.30 -3.03
CA ALA A 238 -13.12 19.78 -3.59
C ALA A 238 -13.99 20.90 -4.17
N ALA A 239 -14.09 22.04 -3.49
CA ALA A 239 -14.82 23.20 -3.98
C ALA A 239 -14.20 23.78 -5.27
N GLU A 240 -12.87 23.89 -5.35
CA GLU A 240 -12.13 24.34 -6.55
C GLU A 240 -12.34 23.37 -7.74
N LYS A 241 -12.61 22.09 -7.47
CA LYS A 241 -12.90 21.05 -8.46
C LYS A 241 -14.37 20.82 -8.72
N GLU A 242 -15.27 21.61 -8.11
CA GLU A 242 -16.73 21.38 -8.17
C GLU A 242 -17.09 19.92 -7.82
N ALA A 243 -16.31 19.32 -6.93
CA ALA A 243 -16.41 17.93 -6.50
C ALA A 243 -17.22 17.81 -5.22
N LYS A 244 -18.11 16.82 -5.12
CA LYS A 244 -18.78 16.51 -3.87
C LYS A 244 -17.83 15.71 -2.97
N LEU A 245 -17.49 16.26 -1.80
CA LEU A 245 -16.69 15.57 -0.79
C LEU A 245 -17.61 14.94 0.26
N TYR A 246 -17.51 13.62 0.42
CA TYR A 246 -18.16 12.84 1.46
C TYR A 246 -17.18 12.55 2.60
N ALA A 247 -17.58 12.80 3.85
CA ALA A 247 -16.69 12.75 4.99
C ALA A 247 -17.21 11.85 6.12
N LEU A 248 -16.28 11.14 6.75
CA LEU A 248 -16.56 10.37 7.97
C LEU A 248 -17.11 11.29 9.07
N ASN A 249 -18.11 10.80 9.80
CA ASN A 249 -18.85 11.49 10.86
C ASN A 249 -19.68 12.71 10.40
N ARG A 250 -19.76 12.98 9.11
CA ARG A 250 -20.64 14.00 8.52
C ARG A 250 -21.62 13.39 7.52
N ASP A 251 -21.11 12.65 6.53
CA ASP A 251 -21.91 12.09 5.43
C ASP A 251 -22.00 10.56 5.54
N PHE A 252 -21.09 9.93 6.26
CA PHE A 252 -21.13 8.49 6.59
C PHE A 252 -20.53 8.24 7.98
N SER A 253 -20.94 7.13 8.58
CA SER A 253 -20.45 6.70 9.88
C SER A 253 -20.42 5.18 9.98
N TYR A 254 -19.78 4.64 11.00
CA TYR A 254 -19.83 3.20 11.28
C TYR A 254 -19.85 2.91 12.78
N GLU A 255 -20.50 1.82 13.13
CA GLU A 255 -20.57 1.25 14.48
C GLU A 255 -19.85 -0.08 14.50
N VAL A 256 -18.97 -0.28 15.47
CA VAL A 256 -18.27 -1.56 15.70
C VAL A 256 -19.05 -2.40 16.71
N HIS A 257 -19.43 -3.62 16.32
CA HIS A 257 -20.15 -4.55 17.20
C HIS A 257 -19.22 -5.55 17.90
N ASP A 258 -18.19 -6.00 17.15
CA ASP A 258 -17.15 -6.92 17.65
C ASP A 258 -15.88 -6.80 16.78
N ALA A 259 -14.88 -7.65 17.01
CA ALA A 259 -13.61 -7.63 16.30
C ALA A 259 -13.72 -7.80 14.76
N HIS A 260 -14.87 -8.26 14.26
CA HIS A 260 -15.09 -8.62 12.87
C HIS A 260 -16.40 -8.10 12.28
N THR A 261 -17.20 -7.34 13.04
CA THR A 261 -18.55 -6.96 12.58
C THR A 261 -18.79 -5.46 12.75
N ILE A 262 -19.21 -4.80 11.69
CA ILE A 262 -19.57 -3.39 11.67
C ILE A 262 -20.95 -3.16 11.03
N THR A 263 -21.60 -2.09 11.41
CA THR A 263 -22.70 -1.48 10.63
C THR A 263 -22.18 -0.16 10.04
N VAL A 264 -22.46 0.10 8.76
CA VAL A 264 -22.05 1.33 8.07
C VAL A 264 -23.28 2.06 7.61
N ASP A 265 -23.45 3.29 8.08
CA ASP A 265 -24.39 4.27 7.55
C ASP A 265 -23.65 5.06 6.46
N ALA A 266 -23.90 4.70 5.20
CA ALA A 266 -23.26 5.30 4.04
C ALA A 266 -24.15 6.44 3.44
N PRO A 267 -23.63 7.28 2.53
CA PRO A 267 -24.37 8.45 2.03
C PRO A 267 -25.71 8.13 1.35
N PHE A 268 -25.87 6.94 0.76
CA PHE A 268 -27.06 6.54 0.02
C PHE A 268 -27.69 5.24 0.53
N GLY A 269 -27.02 4.52 1.44
CA GLY A 269 -27.49 3.24 1.96
C GLY A 269 -27.00 2.92 3.37
N ARG A 270 -27.61 1.87 3.98
CA ARG A 270 -27.19 1.33 5.27
C ARG A 270 -26.84 -0.14 5.12
N TYR A 271 -25.67 -0.53 5.65
CA TYR A 271 -25.10 -1.87 5.54
C TYR A 271 -24.94 -2.44 6.94
N GLU A 272 -25.91 -3.29 7.33
CA GLU A 272 -26.01 -3.80 8.70
C GLU A 272 -25.15 -5.05 8.91
N ARG A 273 -24.45 -5.09 10.06
CA ARG A 273 -23.71 -6.26 10.56
C ARG A 273 -22.79 -6.91 9.52
N VAL A 274 -22.08 -6.08 8.77
CA VAL A 274 -21.11 -6.53 7.75
C VAL A 274 -19.95 -7.22 8.44
N LYS A 275 -19.65 -8.45 8.03
CA LYS A 275 -18.49 -9.22 8.49
C LYS A 275 -17.25 -8.82 7.71
N VAL A 276 -16.15 -8.58 8.43
CA VAL A 276 -14.84 -8.21 7.89
C VAL A 276 -13.84 -9.29 8.32
N GLY A 277 -13.24 -9.98 7.34
CA GLY A 277 -12.32 -11.09 7.58
C GLY A 277 -11.01 -10.69 8.30
N PRO A 278 -10.31 -9.63 7.88
CA PRO A 278 -9.05 -9.22 8.51
C PRO A 278 -9.22 -8.84 9.98
N VAL A 279 -8.28 -9.28 10.81
CA VAL A 279 -8.18 -8.88 12.22
C VAL A 279 -7.65 -7.44 12.31
N GLY A 280 -8.07 -6.75 13.39
CA GLY A 280 -7.56 -5.41 13.73
C GLY A 280 -8.57 -4.30 13.51
N ARG A 281 -8.71 -3.47 14.55
CA ARG A 281 -9.70 -2.39 14.59
C ARG A 281 -9.56 -1.40 13.42
N TYR A 282 -8.33 -1.12 12.98
CA TYR A 282 -8.09 -0.25 11.83
C TYR A 282 -8.62 -0.82 10.51
N GLN A 283 -8.73 -2.15 10.39
CA GLN A 283 -9.32 -2.79 9.19
C GLN A 283 -10.84 -2.61 9.14
N LEU A 284 -11.51 -2.51 10.27
CA LEU A 284 -12.94 -2.19 10.33
C LEU A 284 -13.20 -0.77 9.78
N GLY A 285 -12.36 0.20 10.16
CA GLY A 285 -12.42 1.56 9.59
C GLY A 285 -12.11 1.58 8.08
N ASN A 286 -11.13 0.81 7.62
CA ASN A 286 -10.83 0.67 6.20
C ASN A 286 -12.02 0.07 5.42
N ALA A 287 -12.69 -0.94 6.00
CA ALA A 287 -13.88 -1.54 5.41
C ALA A 287 -15.05 -0.55 5.34
N ALA A 288 -15.26 0.27 6.37
CA ALA A 288 -16.29 1.31 6.36
C ALA A 288 -16.04 2.33 5.23
N ILE A 289 -14.80 2.78 5.05
CA ILE A 289 -14.42 3.67 3.93
C ILE A 289 -14.68 2.99 2.58
N ALA A 290 -14.30 1.73 2.44
CA ALA A 290 -14.46 0.99 1.18
C ALA A 290 -15.94 0.79 0.81
N ILE A 291 -16.79 0.47 1.80
CA ILE A 291 -18.24 0.34 1.60
C ILE A 291 -18.85 1.69 1.21
N ALA A 292 -18.56 2.75 1.96
CA ALA A 292 -19.07 4.08 1.69
C ALA A 292 -18.58 4.60 0.31
N ALA A 293 -17.37 4.26 -0.11
CA ALA A 293 -16.83 4.62 -1.42
C ALA A 293 -17.63 3.99 -2.58
N LEU A 294 -17.97 2.70 -2.47
CA LEU A 294 -18.80 2.03 -3.47
C LEU A 294 -20.23 2.55 -3.44
N ASP A 295 -20.77 2.86 -2.25
CA ASP A 295 -22.09 3.47 -2.09
C ASP A 295 -22.17 4.82 -2.81
N VAL A 296 -21.13 5.63 -2.74
CA VAL A 296 -21.00 6.89 -3.48
C VAL A 296 -20.99 6.63 -4.99
N LEU A 297 -20.27 5.62 -5.50
CA LEU A 297 -20.26 5.29 -6.93
C LEU A 297 -21.65 4.86 -7.43
N VAL A 298 -22.38 4.06 -6.62
CA VAL A 298 -23.76 3.67 -6.95
C VAL A 298 -24.70 4.89 -6.93
N GLY A 299 -24.62 5.72 -5.90
CA GLY A 299 -25.44 6.94 -5.77
C GLY A 299 -25.22 7.95 -6.91
N HIS A 300 -24.00 8.01 -7.44
CA HIS A 300 -23.65 8.82 -8.62
C HIS A 300 -23.88 8.12 -9.96
N GLN A 301 -24.52 6.95 -9.96
CA GLN A 301 -24.83 6.16 -11.18
C GLN A 301 -23.59 5.77 -11.99
N LYS A 302 -22.43 5.65 -11.33
CA LYS A 302 -21.17 5.18 -11.93
C LYS A 302 -21.00 3.67 -11.80
N LEU A 303 -21.80 3.07 -10.94
CA LEU A 303 -21.82 1.65 -10.66
C LEU A 303 -23.30 1.20 -10.56
N ALA A 304 -23.63 0.06 -11.15
CA ALA A 304 -24.98 -0.51 -11.12
C ALA A 304 -25.06 -1.70 -10.17
N GLY A 305 -26.24 -1.90 -9.56
CA GLY A 305 -26.53 -3.04 -8.70
C GLY A 305 -26.17 -2.86 -7.23
N PRO A 306 -26.56 -3.82 -6.38
CA PRO A 306 -26.30 -3.76 -4.94
C PRO A 306 -24.83 -4.07 -4.63
N ILE A 307 -24.27 -3.37 -3.65
CA ILE A 307 -22.91 -3.61 -3.18
C ILE A 307 -22.82 -4.96 -2.47
N ASN A 308 -21.86 -5.79 -2.87
CA ASN A 308 -21.63 -7.08 -2.26
C ASN A 308 -20.64 -6.99 -1.08
N THR A 309 -21.15 -6.60 0.10
CA THR A 309 -20.35 -6.55 1.33
C THR A 309 -19.94 -7.93 1.84
N ALA A 310 -20.61 -9.02 1.43
CA ALA A 310 -20.24 -10.38 1.82
C ALA A 310 -18.85 -10.78 1.32
N ALA A 311 -18.34 -10.13 0.27
CA ALA A 311 -16.96 -10.32 -0.21
C ALA A 311 -15.91 -10.00 0.87
N LEU A 312 -16.23 -9.16 1.87
CA LEU A 312 -15.32 -8.79 2.95
C LEU A 312 -15.19 -9.88 4.03
N ALA A 313 -16.14 -10.80 4.15
CA ALA A 313 -16.14 -11.82 5.21
C ALA A 313 -14.96 -12.80 5.09
N ASN A 314 -14.59 -13.15 3.86
CA ASN A 314 -13.48 -14.08 3.57
C ASN A 314 -12.26 -13.34 2.97
N PHE A 315 -12.29 -12.01 2.99
CA PHE A 315 -11.20 -11.19 2.48
C PHE A 315 -9.95 -11.37 3.36
N SER A 316 -8.79 -11.45 2.75
CA SER A 316 -7.50 -11.41 3.43
C SER A 316 -6.67 -10.24 2.92
N CYS A 317 -5.87 -9.66 3.79
CA CYS A 317 -4.98 -8.55 3.45
C CYS A 317 -3.54 -8.96 3.78
N PRO A 318 -2.79 -9.51 2.81
CA PRO A 318 -1.42 -9.97 3.02
C PRO A 318 -0.55 -8.90 3.70
N GLY A 319 0.16 -9.31 4.76
CA GLY A 319 1.04 -8.42 5.52
C GLY A 319 0.32 -7.31 6.30
N ARG A 320 -0.97 -7.46 6.64
CA ARG A 320 -1.76 -6.52 7.46
C ARG A 320 -2.55 -7.27 8.50
N MET A 321 -1.95 -7.50 9.67
CA MET A 321 -2.47 -8.42 10.70
C MET A 321 -2.82 -9.79 10.10
N GLU A 322 -2.03 -10.23 9.13
CA GLU A 322 -2.22 -11.51 8.44
C GLU A 322 -1.85 -12.65 9.36
N GLN A 323 -2.81 -13.54 9.64
CA GLN A 323 -2.56 -14.74 10.39
C GLN A 323 -2.07 -15.87 9.49
N VAL A 324 -0.81 -16.30 9.65
CA VAL A 324 -0.17 -17.36 8.84
C VAL A 324 -0.03 -18.70 9.58
N SER A 325 -0.15 -18.70 10.92
CA SER A 325 -0.18 -19.91 11.76
C SER A 325 -1.11 -19.73 12.94
N ARG A 326 -1.62 -20.85 13.45
CA ARG A 326 -2.50 -20.87 14.62
C ARG A 326 -1.82 -21.42 15.89
N LYS A 327 -0.78 -22.22 15.76
CA LYS A 327 -0.07 -22.87 16.88
C LYS A 327 1.43 -22.99 16.56
N PRO A 328 2.28 -22.10 17.10
CA PRO A 328 1.91 -20.86 17.79
C PRO A 328 1.15 -19.92 16.85
N LEU A 329 0.44 -18.95 17.43
CA LEU A 329 -0.20 -17.89 16.64
C LEU A 329 0.88 -16.99 16.05
N ILE A 330 0.88 -16.85 14.71
CA ILE A 330 1.84 -15.99 14.01
C ILE A 330 1.08 -14.97 13.18
N LEU A 331 1.41 -13.69 13.43
CA LEU A 331 0.86 -12.54 12.72
C LEU A 331 1.95 -11.81 11.95
N LEU A 332 1.63 -11.44 10.73
CA LEU A 332 2.46 -10.60 9.86
C LEU A 332 1.82 -9.22 9.70
N ASP A 333 2.55 -8.15 10.04
CA ASP A 333 2.07 -6.78 9.84
C ASP A 333 3.19 -5.82 9.42
N GLY A 334 3.03 -5.17 8.29
CA GLY A 334 4.02 -4.25 7.71
C GLY A 334 4.01 -2.83 8.29
N ALA A 335 3.62 -2.61 9.55
CA ALA A 335 3.74 -1.31 10.22
C ALA A 335 5.21 -0.87 10.27
N HIS A 336 5.49 0.32 9.74
CA HIS A 336 6.87 0.80 9.52
C HIS A 336 7.03 2.31 9.76
N ASN A 337 6.09 2.92 10.44
CA ASN A 337 6.17 4.28 10.98
C ASN A 337 5.39 4.34 12.31
N PRO A 338 5.60 5.37 13.15
CA PRO A 338 4.97 5.44 14.47
C PRO A 338 3.44 5.42 14.43
N HIS A 339 2.81 6.05 13.43
CA HIS A 339 1.36 6.08 13.28
C HIS A 339 0.78 4.68 13.01
N LYS A 340 1.38 3.92 12.09
CA LYS A 340 0.96 2.54 11.78
C LYS A 340 1.23 1.60 12.96
N MET A 341 2.37 1.80 13.64
CA MET A 341 2.73 0.99 14.82
C MET A 341 1.74 1.18 15.97
N ARG A 342 1.25 2.43 16.23
CA ARG A 342 0.18 2.66 17.22
C ARG A 342 -1.09 1.90 16.87
N ALA A 343 -1.54 1.99 15.61
CA ALA A 343 -2.74 1.26 15.15
C ALA A 343 -2.60 -0.27 15.28
N LEU A 344 -1.40 -0.80 14.99
CA LEU A 344 -1.08 -2.21 15.20
C LEU A 344 -1.16 -2.59 16.68
N VAL A 345 -0.47 -1.85 17.56
CA VAL A 345 -0.45 -2.10 19.01
C VAL A 345 -1.84 -2.02 19.61
N GLU A 346 -2.66 -1.04 19.25
CA GLU A 346 -4.06 -0.95 19.66
C GLU A 346 -4.85 -2.19 19.21
N SER A 347 -4.67 -2.61 17.96
CA SER A 347 -5.35 -3.81 17.44
C SER A 347 -4.89 -5.10 18.11
N LEU A 348 -3.62 -5.21 18.48
CA LEU A 348 -3.11 -6.37 19.23
C LEU A 348 -3.73 -6.45 20.64
N LYS A 349 -3.81 -5.29 21.34
CA LYS A 349 -4.44 -5.20 22.67
C LYS A 349 -5.92 -5.58 22.63
N ASP A 350 -6.64 -5.14 21.60
CA ASP A 350 -8.06 -5.43 21.44
C ASP A 350 -8.31 -6.91 21.09
N ALA A 351 -7.51 -7.46 20.17
CA ALA A 351 -7.72 -8.84 19.67
C ALA A 351 -7.07 -9.93 20.53
N PHE A 352 -5.99 -9.60 21.24
CA PHE A 352 -5.15 -10.57 21.97
C PHE A 352 -4.70 -10.03 23.34
N PRO A 353 -5.62 -9.57 24.23
CA PRO A 353 -5.29 -8.83 25.44
C PRO A 353 -4.41 -9.57 26.45
N GLU A 354 -4.44 -10.91 26.45
CA GLU A 354 -3.73 -11.73 27.43
C GLU A 354 -2.55 -12.53 26.84
N LYS A 355 -2.26 -12.34 25.56
CA LYS A 355 -1.17 -13.09 24.91
C LYS A 355 0.18 -12.45 25.17
N LYS A 356 1.15 -13.30 25.54
CA LYS A 356 2.58 -12.89 25.48
C LYS A 356 2.99 -12.80 24.02
N ILE A 357 3.74 -11.75 23.70
CA ILE A 357 4.13 -11.43 22.33
C ILE A 357 5.64 -11.43 22.18
N THR A 358 6.16 -12.31 21.33
CA THR A 358 7.53 -12.23 20.80
C THR A 358 7.49 -11.50 19.47
N ALA A 359 8.11 -10.31 19.37
CA ALA A 359 8.17 -9.55 18.14
C ALA A 359 9.49 -9.78 17.40
N ILE A 360 9.41 -10.13 16.12
CA ILE A 360 10.52 -10.09 15.17
C ILE A 360 10.40 -8.75 14.44
N THR A 361 11.44 -7.92 14.54
CA THR A 361 11.42 -6.58 13.95
C THR A 361 12.69 -6.22 13.23
N GLY A 362 12.55 -5.48 12.14
CA GLY A 362 13.64 -4.95 11.33
C GLY A 362 13.15 -3.83 10.42
N SER A 363 14.04 -2.92 10.07
CA SER A 363 13.69 -1.73 9.31
C SER A 363 14.73 -1.41 8.24
N ILE A 364 14.32 -0.69 7.21
CA ILE A 364 15.25 -0.06 6.26
C ILE A 364 15.73 1.27 6.83
N VAL A 365 16.95 1.67 6.46
CA VAL A 365 17.53 2.99 6.81
C VAL A 365 16.58 4.12 6.37
N ASN A 366 16.56 5.23 7.10
CA ASN A 366 15.68 6.41 6.97
C ASN A 366 14.24 6.25 7.53
N LYS A 367 13.97 5.24 8.32
CA LYS A 367 12.80 5.20 9.19
C LYS A 367 13.15 5.70 10.58
N GLU A 368 12.19 6.25 11.28
CA GLU A 368 12.28 6.72 12.66
C GLU A 368 12.26 5.50 13.62
N VAL A 369 13.34 4.72 13.61
CA VAL A 369 13.40 3.41 14.31
C VAL A 369 13.17 3.59 15.82
N ALA A 370 13.76 4.60 16.43
CA ALA A 370 13.56 4.87 17.85
C ALA A 370 12.10 5.16 18.19
N ASP A 371 11.41 5.98 17.38
CA ASP A 371 10.00 6.32 17.58
C ASP A 371 9.07 5.11 17.35
N ILE A 372 9.41 4.25 16.40
CA ILE A 372 8.69 2.98 16.16
C ILE A 372 8.84 2.06 17.38
N LEU A 373 10.06 1.91 17.90
CA LEU A 373 10.37 1.06 19.05
C LEU A 373 9.75 1.60 20.34
N GLN A 374 9.69 2.93 20.54
CA GLN A 374 8.98 3.53 21.68
C GLN A 374 7.50 3.11 21.74
N VAL A 375 6.88 2.85 20.59
CA VAL A 375 5.48 2.38 20.53
C VAL A 375 5.39 0.86 20.68
N LEU A 376 6.31 0.11 20.06
CA LEU A 376 6.27 -1.35 20.03
C LEU A 376 6.68 -1.98 21.36
N VAL A 377 7.79 -1.52 21.96
CA VAL A 377 8.41 -2.14 23.16
C VAL A 377 7.43 -2.32 24.33
N PRO A 378 6.57 -1.34 24.69
CA PRO A 378 5.62 -1.50 25.79
C PRO A 378 4.49 -2.51 25.53
N ALA A 379 4.40 -3.04 24.32
CA ALA A 379 3.31 -3.94 23.89
C ALA A 379 3.78 -5.39 23.66
N VAL A 380 5.07 -5.68 23.90
CA VAL A 380 5.66 -7.00 23.62
C VAL A 380 6.52 -7.47 24.79
N ASP A 381 6.69 -8.78 24.93
CA ASP A 381 7.45 -9.39 26.01
C ASP A 381 8.89 -9.73 25.62
N ARG A 382 9.17 -9.82 24.32
CA ARG A 382 10.50 -10.12 23.76
C ARG A 382 10.64 -9.54 22.38
N ILE A 383 11.86 -9.17 22.01
CA ILE A 383 12.20 -8.73 20.65
C ILE A 383 13.35 -9.57 20.08
N ILE A 384 13.22 -9.98 18.82
CA ILE A 384 14.28 -10.52 17.99
C ILE A 384 14.51 -9.51 16.87
N ALA A 385 15.65 -8.83 16.89
CA ALA A 385 16.00 -7.84 15.88
C ALA A 385 16.67 -8.53 14.68
N THR A 386 16.27 -8.19 13.47
CA THR A 386 16.88 -8.71 12.24
C THR A 386 16.84 -7.66 11.12
N ALA A 387 17.39 -7.98 9.96
CA ALA A 387 17.47 -7.07 8.82
C ALA A 387 16.81 -7.69 7.59
N PRO A 388 15.86 -6.99 6.93
CA PRO A 388 15.34 -7.43 5.64
C PRO A 388 16.40 -7.29 4.55
N ASN A 389 16.46 -8.22 3.62
CA ASN A 389 17.33 -8.15 2.45
C ASN A 389 16.60 -7.50 1.27
N VAL A 390 16.89 -6.22 1.01
CA VAL A 390 16.22 -5.45 -0.06
C VAL A 390 17.23 -4.79 -0.98
N PRO A 391 17.31 -5.16 -2.27
CA PRO A 391 18.21 -4.53 -3.22
C PRO A 391 18.03 -3.01 -3.27
N GLY A 392 19.12 -2.25 -3.17
CA GLY A 392 19.13 -0.79 -3.23
C GLY A 392 18.48 -0.07 -2.05
N LYS A 393 18.16 -0.77 -0.95
CA LYS A 393 17.62 -0.19 0.28
C LYS A 393 18.34 -0.78 1.49
N PRO A 394 19.37 -0.12 2.01
CA PRO A 394 20.10 -0.61 3.16
C PRO A 394 19.19 -0.78 4.37
N ALA A 395 19.32 -1.89 5.07
CA ALA A 395 18.64 -2.16 6.33
C ALA A 395 19.36 -1.51 7.51
N VAL A 396 18.62 -1.27 8.58
CA VAL A 396 19.17 -0.88 9.87
C VAL A 396 19.87 -2.08 10.48
N ASP A 397 21.09 -1.88 11.01
CA ASP A 397 21.83 -2.93 11.73
C ASP A 397 20.99 -3.43 12.93
N PRO A 398 20.73 -4.74 13.04
CA PRO A 398 20.03 -5.32 14.19
C PRO A 398 20.62 -4.92 15.56
N ALA A 399 21.93 -4.67 15.64
CA ALA A 399 22.58 -4.20 16.85
C ALA A 399 22.07 -2.82 17.31
N ILE A 400 21.77 -1.92 16.36
CA ILE A 400 21.18 -0.60 16.68
C ILE A 400 19.77 -0.76 17.25
N ILE A 401 18.98 -1.70 16.74
CA ILE A 401 17.66 -2.01 17.29
C ILE A 401 17.79 -2.57 18.69
N GLN A 402 18.73 -3.50 18.92
CA GLN A 402 18.99 -4.09 20.22
C GLN A 402 19.41 -3.03 21.25
N GLU A 403 20.35 -2.16 20.91
CA GLU A 403 20.80 -1.06 21.77
C GLU A 403 19.65 -0.09 22.12
N THR A 404 18.81 0.24 21.12
CA THR A 404 17.66 1.13 21.33
C THR A 404 16.63 0.49 22.27
N VAL A 405 16.33 -0.80 22.10
CA VAL A 405 15.43 -1.53 23.00
C VAL A 405 15.98 -1.58 24.42
N ALA A 406 17.27 -1.86 24.60
CA ALA A 406 17.92 -1.90 25.92
C ALA A 406 17.88 -0.53 26.65
N GLN A 407 17.82 0.58 25.91
CA GLN A 407 17.62 1.92 26.48
C GLN A 407 16.16 2.19 26.89
N LEU A 408 15.21 1.55 26.23
CA LEU A 408 13.77 1.76 26.46
C LEU A 408 13.17 0.83 27.50
N SER A 409 13.72 -0.38 27.69
CA SER A 409 13.13 -1.44 28.53
C SER A 409 14.15 -2.49 28.91
N THR A 410 13.77 -3.33 29.87
CA THR A 410 14.52 -4.52 30.31
C THR A 410 14.01 -5.82 29.70
N ILE A 411 13.09 -5.78 28.72
CA ILE A 411 12.61 -7.00 28.06
C ILE A 411 13.77 -7.70 27.34
N PRO A 412 13.75 -9.04 27.22
CA PRO A 412 14.75 -9.78 26.47
C PRO A 412 14.81 -9.31 25.03
N VAL A 413 16.01 -9.05 24.52
CA VAL A 413 16.26 -8.70 23.11
C VAL A 413 17.46 -9.48 22.59
N SER A 414 17.30 -10.13 21.44
CA SER A 414 18.36 -10.82 20.70
C SER A 414 18.47 -10.28 19.26
N THR A 415 19.53 -10.66 18.56
CA THR A 415 19.75 -10.35 17.15
C THR A 415 19.84 -11.63 16.35
N ALA A 416 19.26 -11.67 15.16
CA ALA A 416 19.37 -12.77 14.21
C ALA A 416 19.97 -12.26 12.87
N PRO A 417 20.81 -13.06 12.19
CA PRO A 417 21.49 -12.64 10.97
C PRO A 417 20.54 -12.45 9.77
N ASP A 418 19.43 -13.16 9.77
CA ASP A 418 18.42 -13.13 8.70
C ASP A 418 17.02 -13.43 9.25
N VAL A 419 16.01 -13.23 8.41
CA VAL A 419 14.60 -13.36 8.77
C VAL A 419 14.23 -14.80 9.10
N ARG A 420 14.76 -15.80 8.38
CA ARG A 420 14.52 -17.23 8.65
C ARG A 420 15.02 -17.61 10.04
N THR A 421 16.27 -17.27 10.35
CA THR A 421 16.88 -17.53 11.66
C THR A 421 16.07 -16.86 12.78
N ALA A 422 15.58 -15.61 12.56
CA ALA A 422 14.74 -14.92 13.53
C ALA A 422 13.41 -15.64 13.77
N VAL A 423 12.78 -16.15 12.72
CA VAL A 423 11.52 -16.92 12.84
C VAL A 423 11.77 -18.26 13.53
N ASP A 424 12.83 -18.99 13.17
CA ASP A 424 13.17 -20.26 13.80
C ASP A 424 13.47 -20.10 15.30
N GLU A 425 14.19 -19.02 15.69
CA GLU A 425 14.43 -18.66 17.10
C GLU A 425 13.10 -18.37 17.82
N ALA A 426 12.25 -17.52 17.26
CA ALA A 426 10.95 -17.21 17.83
C ALA A 426 10.08 -18.45 18.01
N MET A 427 10.05 -19.34 17.02
CA MET A 427 9.32 -20.61 17.07
C MET A 427 9.85 -21.54 18.17
N GLY A 428 11.17 -21.56 18.40
CA GLY A 428 11.80 -22.34 19.46
C GLY A 428 11.53 -21.81 20.87
N LEU A 429 11.28 -20.51 20.99
CA LEU A 429 11.04 -19.81 22.26
C LEU A 429 9.54 -19.73 22.64
N ALA A 430 8.66 -19.67 21.63
CA ALA A 430 7.25 -19.43 21.86
C ALA A 430 6.53 -20.66 22.42
N GLY A 431 5.79 -20.47 23.49
CA GLY A 431 4.81 -21.45 23.98
C GLY A 431 3.59 -21.55 23.04
N PRO A 432 2.77 -22.62 23.18
CA PRO A 432 1.64 -22.86 22.28
C PRO A 432 0.55 -21.77 22.35
N ASP A 433 0.50 -21.02 23.45
CA ASP A 433 -0.46 -19.94 23.68
C ASP A 433 0.12 -18.54 23.48
N GLU A 434 1.38 -18.43 23.07
CA GLU A 434 2.05 -17.17 22.77
C GLU A 434 1.82 -16.74 21.31
N LEU A 435 2.05 -15.45 21.05
CA LEU A 435 1.93 -14.84 19.73
C LEU A 435 3.31 -14.43 19.24
N ILE A 436 3.63 -14.82 18.00
CA ILE A 436 4.79 -14.31 17.28
C ILE A 436 4.30 -13.24 16.32
N LEU A 437 4.85 -12.03 16.42
CA LEU A 437 4.56 -10.90 15.56
C LEU A 437 5.77 -10.60 14.67
N VAL A 438 5.61 -10.58 13.34
CA VAL A 438 6.64 -10.08 12.43
C VAL A 438 6.22 -8.69 11.97
N THR A 439 7.04 -7.65 12.24
CA THR A 439 6.69 -6.25 11.96
C THR A 439 7.91 -5.34 11.76
N GLY A 440 7.69 -4.06 11.46
CA GLY A 440 8.74 -3.04 11.29
C GLY A 440 9.05 -2.69 9.82
N SER A 441 8.75 -3.59 8.89
CA SER A 441 8.93 -3.35 7.44
C SER A 441 8.07 -4.30 6.62
N LEU A 442 7.46 -3.79 5.53
CA LEU A 442 6.79 -4.65 4.55
C LEU A 442 7.76 -5.65 3.89
N TYR A 443 9.01 -5.25 3.71
CA TYR A 443 10.02 -6.14 3.12
C TYR A 443 10.37 -7.30 4.05
N LEU A 444 10.53 -7.02 5.35
CA LEU A 444 10.72 -8.05 6.38
C LEU A 444 9.54 -9.04 6.40
N VAL A 445 8.33 -8.49 6.37
CA VAL A 445 7.10 -9.28 6.34
C VAL A 445 6.99 -10.13 5.08
N GLY A 446 7.33 -9.58 3.92
CA GLY A 446 7.34 -10.31 2.66
C GLY A 446 8.32 -11.50 2.68
N GLU A 447 9.54 -11.28 3.17
CA GLU A 447 10.56 -12.31 3.30
C GLU A 447 10.14 -13.40 4.33
N ALA A 448 9.58 -13.01 5.48
CA ALA A 448 9.05 -13.96 6.45
C ALA A 448 7.86 -14.76 5.88
N ARG A 449 6.98 -14.12 5.11
CA ARG A 449 5.79 -14.74 4.53
C ARG A 449 6.10 -15.91 3.61
N GLU A 450 7.26 -15.89 2.94
CA GLU A 450 7.71 -16.99 2.08
C GLU A 450 7.85 -18.33 2.81
N LEU A 451 8.02 -18.32 4.13
CA LEU A 451 8.08 -19.54 4.94
C LEU A 451 6.75 -20.29 4.97
N TRP A 452 5.62 -19.61 4.79
CA TRP A 452 4.26 -20.19 4.78
C TRP A 452 3.62 -20.17 3.40
N TYR A 453 3.92 -19.15 2.61
CA TYR A 453 3.40 -18.95 1.26
C TYR A 453 4.57 -18.75 0.29
N PRO A 454 5.32 -19.82 -0.02
CA PRO A 454 6.44 -19.72 -0.94
C PRO A 454 5.95 -19.23 -2.29
N VAL A 455 6.71 -18.32 -2.87
CA VAL A 455 6.48 -17.87 -4.25
C VAL A 455 6.70 -19.08 -5.15
N LYS A 456 5.67 -19.46 -5.90
CA LYS A 456 5.79 -20.52 -6.92
C LYS A 456 6.40 -19.90 -8.16
N GLU A 457 7.69 -20.11 -8.34
CA GLU A 457 8.41 -19.85 -9.60
C GLU A 457 7.91 -20.73 -10.75
#